data_44d3975cbcbcd3a3471126301f565791
#
_entry.id   44d3975cbcbcd3a3471126301f565791
#
_cell.length_a   1.000
_cell.length_b   1.000
_cell.length_c   1.000
_cell.angle_alpha   90.00
_cell.angle_beta   90.00
_cell.angle_gamma   90.00
#
_symmetry.space_group_name_H-M   'P 1'
#
loop_
_entity.id
_entity.type
_entity.pdbx_description
1 polymer ?
#
loop_
_entity_poly.entity_id
_entity_poly.type
_entity_poly.pdbx_seq_one_letter_code
_entity_poly.pdbx_strand_id
1 'polypeptide(L)'
;MSNTDNHRAAHEAFTSQGAAAAGSYFADDTTYFDAARGLHVKGKDEVVGFLSGWKTAFSDAAVTEAAYLDSGEWSIAQFQARGTNDGPLGPLPATGRRMDMPFCELVRWQNGKAVDGALYYDTGTIMVQLGHMEPPPTA
;
A
#
# COMPACT_ATOMS: atom_id res chain seq x y z
N MET A 1 -13.60 -7.62 16.48
CA MET A 1 -13.58 -6.91 15.19
C MET A 1 -13.45 -7.90 14.05
N SER A 2 -14.12 -7.65 12.97
CA SER A 2 -14.00 -8.47 11.76
C SER A 2 -12.63 -8.21 11.08
N ASN A 3 -12.28 -9.10 10.13
CA ASN A 3 -11.06 -8.89 9.34
C ASN A 3 -11.13 -7.62 8.48
N THR A 4 -12.30 -7.30 7.95
CA THR A 4 -12.48 -6.04 7.21
C THR A 4 -12.37 -4.82 8.12
N ASP A 5 -12.82 -4.90 9.36
CA ASP A 5 -12.62 -3.83 10.35
C ASP A 5 -11.14 -3.62 10.64
N ASN A 6 -10.40 -4.71 10.83
CA ASN A 6 -8.95 -4.64 11.06
C ASN A 6 -8.20 -4.09 9.84
N HIS A 7 -8.60 -4.49 8.64
CA HIS A 7 -8.02 -4.00 7.39
C HIS A 7 -8.23 -2.48 7.27
N ARG A 8 -9.47 -2.02 7.49
CA ARG A 8 -9.78 -0.59 7.51
C ARG A 8 -8.96 0.16 8.55
N ALA A 9 -8.88 -0.39 9.77
CA ALA A 9 -8.13 0.24 10.86
C ALA A 9 -6.64 0.35 10.53
N ALA A 10 -6.05 -0.66 9.90
CA ALA A 10 -4.66 -0.62 9.46
C ALA A 10 -4.43 0.48 8.40
N HIS A 11 -5.33 0.63 7.45
CA HIS A 11 -5.26 1.68 6.44
C HIS A 11 -5.42 3.08 7.05
N GLU A 12 -6.34 3.23 7.99
CA GLU A 12 -6.53 4.50 8.70
C GLU A 12 -5.30 4.86 9.54
N ALA A 13 -4.68 3.87 10.19
CA ALA A 13 -3.44 4.07 10.94
C ALA A 13 -2.29 4.50 10.01
N PHE A 14 -2.15 3.85 8.86
CA PHE A 14 -1.15 4.25 7.87
C PHE A 14 -1.36 5.70 7.43
N THR A 15 -2.58 6.05 7.07
CA THR A 15 -2.92 7.38 6.55
C THR A 15 -2.65 8.47 7.58
N SER A 16 -3.10 8.27 8.83
CA SER A 16 -3.07 9.31 9.86
C SER A 16 -1.83 9.29 10.75
N GLN A 17 -1.19 8.13 10.93
CA GLN A 17 -0.10 7.95 11.90
C GLN A 17 1.18 7.38 11.29
N GLY A 18 1.12 6.79 10.10
CA GLY A 18 2.29 6.30 9.39
C GLY A 18 2.55 4.81 9.47
N ALA A 19 3.73 4.40 9.01
CA ALA A 19 4.07 3.01 8.78
C ALA A 19 4.12 2.15 10.05
N ALA A 20 4.71 2.66 11.13
CA ALA A 20 4.84 1.90 12.38
C ALA A 20 3.47 1.58 12.98
N ALA A 21 2.54 2.53 12.95
CA ALA A 21 1.17 2.32 13.44
C ALA A 21 0.44 1.26 12.62
N ALA A 22 0.55 1.32 11.29
CA ALA A 22 -0.02 0.30 10.41
C ALA A 22 0.64 -1.06 10.65
N GLY A 23 1.95 -1.09 10.89
CA GLY A 23 2.71 -2.30 11.16
C GLY A 23 2.24 -3.07 12.39
N SER A 24 1.62 -2.39 13.35
CA SER A 24 1.09 -3.05 14.56
C SER A 24 -0.03 -4.05 14.27
N TYR A 25 -0.64 -3.97 13.09
CA TYR A 25 -1.68 -4.92 12.66
C TYR A 25 -1.10 -6.20 12.03
N PHE A 26 0.21 -6.27 11.83
CA PHE A 26 0.88 -7.42 11.22
C PHE A 26 1.47 -8.34 12.29
N ALA A 27 1.42 -9.65 12.01
CA ALA A 27 2.10 -10.64 12.83
C ALA A 27 3.62 -10.51 12.67
N ASP A 28 4.39 -10.95 13.69
CA ASP A 28 5.85 -10.84 13.64
C ASP A 28 6.47 -11.60 12.46
N ASP A 29 5.88 -12.74 12.08
CA ASP A 29 6.34 -13.61 11.00
C ASP A 29 5.55 -13.42 9.70
N THR A 30 4.89 -12.28 9.53
CA THR A 30 4.08 -11.97 8.35
C THR A 30 4.89 -12.03 7.06
N THR A 31 4.20 -12.24 5.94
CA THR A 31 4.77 -12.10 4.60
C THR A 31 3.94 -11.10 3.81
N TYR A 32 4.58 -10.39 2.89
CA TYR A 32 3.88 -9.39 2.08
C TYR A 32 4.50 -9.34 0.69
N PHE A 33 3.68 -9.19 -0.32
CA PHE A 33 4.11 -9.19 -1.71
C PHE A 33 3.64 -7.93 -2.44
N ASP A 34 4.58 -7.13 -2.96
CA ASP A 34 4.27 -6.05 -3.91
C ASP A 34 4.32 -6.65 -5.31
N ALA A 35 3.16 -6.97 -5.86
CA ALA A 35 3.06 -7.67 -7.14
C ALA A 35 3.58 -6.81 -8.31
N ALA A 36 3.39 -5.50 -8.23
CA ALA A 36 3.80 -4.58 -9.31
C ALA A 36 5.32 -4.53 -9.48
N ARG A 37 6.06 -4.69 -8.38
CA ARG A 37 7.54 -4.67 -8.41
C ARG A 37 8.17 -6.06 -8.25
N GLY A 38 7.35 -7.09 -8.00
CA GLY A 38 7.85 -8.43 -7.73
C GLY A 38 8.62 -8.53 -6.42
N LEU A 39 8.30 -7.69 -5.44
CA LEU A 39 9.04 -7.59 -4.19
C LEU A 39 8.38 -8.41 -3.09
N HIS A 40 9.11 -9.39 -2.54
CA HIS A 40 8.70 -10.18 -1.39
C HIS A 40 9.30 -9.60 -0.11
N VAL A 41 8.47 -9.40 0.90
CA VAL A 41 8.85 -8.82 2.19
C VAL A 41 8.49 -9.82 3.28
N LYS A 42 9.40 -10.05 4.23
CA LYS A 42 9.23 -11.02 5.32
C LYS A 42 9.44 -10.36 6.68
N GLY A 43 8.47 -10.59 7.56
CA GLY A 43 8.52 -10.10 8.93
C GLY A 43 7.98 -8.69 9.08
N LYS A 44 7.50 -8.41 10.29
CA LYS A 44 6.90 -7.10 10.60
C LYS A 44 7.84 -5.93 10.31
N ASP A 45 9.11 -6.06 10.69
CA ASP A 45 10.07 -4.96 10.52
C ASP A 45 10.28 -4.61 9.05
N GLU A 46 10.37 -5.62 8.19
CA GLU A 46 10.49 -5.39 6.75
C GLU A 46 9.20 -4.79 6.16
N VAL A 47 8.03 -5.20 6.66
CA VAL A 47 6.75 -4.61 6.24
C VAL A 47 6.70 -3.13 6.63
N VAL A 48 7.11 -2.79 7.86
CA VAL A 48 7.18 -1.39 8.28
C VAL A 48 8.13 -0.60 7.38
N GLY A 49 9.29 -1.18 7.04
CA GLY A 49 10.22 -0.55 6.09
C GLY A 49 9.61 -0.32 4.72
N PHE A 50 8.88 -1.31 4.21
CA PHE A 50 8.16 -1.21 2.95
C PHE A 50 7.11 -0.09 2.98
N LEU A 51 6.29 -0.05 4.03
CA LEU A 51 5.28 1.01 4.20
C LEU A 51 5.92 2.39 4.37
N SER A 52 7.06 2.45 5.09
CA SER A 52 7.83 3.70 5.24
C SER A 52 8.31 4.23 3.91
N GLY A 53 8.63 3.34 2.96
CA GLY A 53 9.01 3.74 1.60
C GLY A 53 7.92 4.54 0.89
N TRP A 54 6.66 4.15 1.06
CA TRP A 54 5.54 4.93 0.52
C TRP A 54 5.45 6.31 1.16
N LYS A 55 5.63 6.41 2.48
CA LYS A 55 5.60 7.71 3.20
C LYS A 55 6.82 8.57 2.88
N THR A 56 7.96 7.97 2.55
CA THR A 56 9.13 8.70 2.08
C THR A 56 8.88 9.32 0.71
N ALA A 57 8.30 8.56 -0.20
CA ALA A 57 7.99 9.04 -1.55
C ALA A 57 6.82 10.03 -1.56
N PHE A 58 5.86 9.84 -0.68
CA PHE A 58 4.64 10.65 -0.58
C PHE A 58 4.35 10.86 0.91
N SER A 59 4.83 11.96 1.49
CA SER A 59 4.66 12.20 2.93
C SER A 59 3.19 12.29 3.33
N ASP A 60 2.32 12.68 2.39
CA ASP A 60 0.88 12.75 2.55
C ASP A 60 0.14 11.52 1.99
N ALA A 61 0.83 10.40 1.78
CA ALA A 61 0.22 9.19 1.24
C ALA A 61 -1.02 8.80 2.04
N ALA A 62 -2.12 8.56 1.34
CA ALA A 62 -3.41 8.25 1.96
C ALA A 62 -4.16 7.17 1.20
N VAL A 63 -4.82 6.30 1.97
CA VAL A 63 -5.83 5.37 1.48
C VAL A 63 -7.15 6.11 1.50
N THR A 64 -7.78 6.27 0.35
CA THR A 64 -9.04 7.03 0.21
C THR A 64 -10.07 6.21 -0.58
N GLU A 65 -11.33 6.54 -0.40
CA GLU A 65 -12.45 5.92 -1.14
C GLU A 65 -12.38 4.39 -1.11
N ALA A 66 -12.09 3.84 0.07
CA ALA A 66 -11.85 2.40 0.21
C ALA A 66 -13.14 1.61 0.39
N ALA A 67 -13.20 0.46 -0.29
CA ALA A 67 -14.21 -0.56 -0.09
C ALA A 67 -13.52 -1.84 0.39
N TYR A 68 -14.09 -2.50 1.40
CA TYR A 68 -13.53 -3.70 2.00
C TYR A 68 -14.50 -4.86 1.82
N LEU A 69 -13.98 -5.97 1.28
CA LEU A 69 -14.74 -7.18 1.03
C LEU A 69 -14.22 -8.31 1.92
N ASP A 70 -15.13 -9.09 2.45
CA ASP A 70 -14.81 -10.22 3.34
C ASP A 70 -14.81 -11.52 2.53
N SER A 71 -13.81 -12.34 2.74
CA SER A 71 -13.72 -13.68 2.16
C SER A 71 -13.04 -14.64 3.15
N GLY A 72 -13.73 -14.94 4.24
CA GLY A 72 -13.22 -15.86 5.28
C GLY A 72 -12.01 -15.28 6.01
N GLU A 73 -10.88 -15.96 5.95
CA GLU A 73 -9.62 -15.46 6.53
C GLU A 73 -9.06 -14.26 5.78
N TRP A 74 -9.52 -14.01 4.56
CA TRP A 74 -9.02 -12.94 3.70
C TRP A 74 -9.96 -11.74 3.71
N SER A 75 -9.38 -10.56 3.64
CA SER A 75 -10.10 -9.34 3.28
C SER A 75 -9.47 -8.74 2.04
N ILE A 76 -10.31 -8.12 1.22
CA ILE A 76 -9.89 -7.48 -0.02
C ILE A 76 -10.24 -6.00 0.09
N ALA A 77 -9.27 -5.14 -0.16
CA ALA A 77 -9.50 -3.70 -0.19
C ALA A 77 -9.29 -3.17 -1.60
N GLN A 78 -10.25 -2.43 -2.10
CA GLN A 78 -10.08 -1.60 -3.28
C GLN A 78 -10.12 -0.15 -2.81
N PHE A 79 -9.12 0.64 -3.19
CA PHE A 79 -9.04 2.01 -2.72
C PHE A 79 -8.34 2.89 -3.75
N GLN A 80 -8.50 4.19 -3.58
CA GLN A 80 -7.77 5.17 -4.35
C GLN A 80 -6.58 5.63 -3.51
N ALA A 81 -5.36 5.35 -3.98
CA ALA A 81 -4.14 5.80 -3.33
C ALA A 81 -3.81 7.21 -3.82
N ARG A 82 -3.60 8.12 -2.90
CA ARG A 82 -3.33 9.53 -3.20
C ARG A 82 -2.11 10.02 -2.45
N GLY A 83 -1.35 10.89 -3.08
CA GLY A 83 -0.22 11.54 -2.45
C GLY A 83 0.52 12.45 -3.40
N THR A 84 1.31 13.37 -2.83
CA THR A 84 2.21 14.26 -3.57
C THR A 84 3.61 13.70 -3.49
N ASN A 85 4.28 13.55 -4.64
CA ASN A 85 5.63 12.98 -4.71
C ASN A 85 6.67 14.01 -4.27
N ASP A 86 6.83 14.13 -2.97
CA ASP A 86 7.73 15.10 -2.32
C ASP A 86 9.05 14.47 -1.83
N GLY A 87 9.24 13.18 -2.06
CA GLY A 87 10.46 12.46 -1.74
C GLY A 87 10.79 11.42 -2.81
N PRO A 88 11.96 10.79 -2.74
CA PRO A 88 12.34 9.79 -3.73
C PRO A 88 11.48 8.53 -3.65
N LEU A 89 11.14 7.97 -4.81
CA LEU A 89 10.52 6.66 -4.93
C LEU A 89 11.61 5.67 -5.37
N GLY A 90 12.25 4.99 -4.41
CA GLY A 90 13.42 4.18 -4.69
C GLY A 90 14.51 5.03 -5.34
N PRO A 91 15.03 4.64 -6.53
CA PRO A 91 16.05 5.42 -7.23
C PRO A 91 15.51 6.64 -8.00
N LEU A 92 14.17 6.80 -8.06
CA LEU A 92 13.54 7.88 -8.83
C LEU A 92 13.41 9.14 -7.98
N PRO A 93 13.84 10.31 -8.50
CA PRO A 93 13.75 11.56 -7.73
C PRO A 93 12.31 12.04 -7.59
N ALA A 94 12.09 12.86 -6.56
CA ALA A 94 10.80 13.53 -6.35
C ALA A 94 10.49 14.48 -7.51
N THR A 95 9.24 14.49 -7.96
CA THR A 95 8.80 15.34 -9.07
C THR A 95 7.79 16.40 -8.64
N GLY A 96 7.25 16.30 -7.42
CA GLY A 96 6.20 17.20 -6.94
C GLY A 96 4.82 16.92 -7.54
N ARG A 97 4.71 15.89 -8.41
CA ARG A 97 3.44 15.54 -9.03
C ARG A 97 2.60 14.64 -8.11
N ARG A 98 1.32 14.54 -8.42
CA ARG A 98 0.39 13.76 -7.61
C ARG A 98 0.17 12.37 -8.15
N MET A 99 0.14 11.41 -7.23
CA MET A 99 -0.39 10.07 -7.46
C MET A 99 -1.87 10.09 -7.08
N ASP A 100 -2.72 9.56 -7.96
CA ASP A 100 -4.15 9.39 -7.70
C ASP A 100 -4.64 8.22 -8.56
N MET A 101 -4.62 7.01 -8.00
CA MET A 101 -4.85 5.80 -8.79
C MET A 101 -5.39 4.66 -7.94
N PRO A 102 -6.07 3.68 -8.58
CA PRO A 102 -6.61 2.54 -7.85
C PRO A 102 -5.52 1.56 -7.44
N PHE A 103 -5.65 1.05 -6.21
CA PHE A 103 -4.89 -0.06 -5.67
C PHE A 103 -5.86 -1.15 -5.21
N CYS A 104 -5.39 -2.38 -5.20
CA CYS A 104 -6.11 -3.51 -4.62
C CYS A 104 -5.17 -4.27 -3.69
N GLU A 105 -5.63 -4.56 -2.47
CA GLU A 105 -4.82 -5.26 -1.49
C GLU A 105 -5.59 -6.44 -0.92
N LEU A 106 -4.94 -7.62 -0.91
CA LEU A 106 -5.46 -8.82 -0.27
C LEU A 106 -4.69 -9.06 1.01
N VAL A 107 -5.39 -9.28 2.12
CA VAL A 107 -4.75 -9.57 3.40
C VAL A 107 -5.40 -10.78 4.04
N ARG A 108 -4.57 -11.75 4.47
CA ARG A 108 -5.02 -12.90 5.24
C ARG A 108 -4.78 -12.64 6.72
N TRP A 109 -5.77 -12.95 7.53
CA TRP A 109 -5.81 -12.64 8.96
C TRP A 109 -5.87 -13.90 9.81
N GLN A 110 -5.15 -13.89 10.92
CA GLN A 110 -5.26 -14.90 11.97
C GLN A 110 -5.19 -14.18 13.33
N ASN A 111 -6.17 -14.42 14.18
CA ASN A 111 -6.24 -13.84 15.53
C ASN A 111 -6.08 -12.30 15.51
N GLY A 112 -6.70 -11.64 14.54
CA GLY A 112 -6.68 -10.18 14.42
C GLY A 112 -5.35 -9.59 13.90
N LYS A 113 -4.43 -10.44 13.42
CA LYS A 113 -3.16 -10.01 12.85
C LYS A 113 -3.05 -10.45 11.40
N ALA A 114 -2.50 -9.57 10.56
CA ALA A 114 -2.21 -9.89 9.18
C ALA A 114 -1.01 -10.84 9.11
N VAL A 115 -1.20 -12.01 8.53
CA VAL A 115 -0.16 -13.04 8.40
C VAL A 115 0.37 -13.15 6.97
N ASP A 116 -0.36 -12.61 6.00
CA ASP A 116 0.04 -12.58 4.60
C ASP A 116 -0.69 -11.44 3.90
N GLY A 117 -0.07 -10.86 2.89
CA GLY A 117 -0.70 -9.80 2.13
C GLY A 117 -0.09 -9.66 0.74
N ALA A 118 -0.85 -9.06 -0.16
CA ALA A 118 -0.41 -8.76 -1.51
C ALA A 118 -1.01 -7.45 -1.99
N LEU A 119 -0.19 -6.63 -2.63
CA LEU A 119 -0.57 -5.33 -3.14
C LEU A 119 -0.47 -5.33 -4.66
N TYR A 120 -1.53 -4.90 -5.32
CA TYR A 120 -1.64 -4.82 -6.77
C TYR A 120 -1.94 -3.40 -7.20
N TYR A 121 -1.12 -2.88 -8.10
CA TYR A 121 -1.32 -1.58 -8.73
C TYR A 121 -0.54 -1.57 -10.04
N ASP A 122 -0.83 -0.61 -10.91
CA ASP A 122 -0.17 -0.52 -12.22
C ASP A 122 1.06 0.40 -12.14
N THR A 123 2.24 -0.18 -12.33
CA THR A 123 3.49 0.59 -12.35
C THR A 123 3.53 1.59 -13.49
N GLY A 124 2.96 1.26 -14.66
CA GLY A 124 2.87 2.20 -15.77
C GLY A 124 2.11 3.46 -15.40
N THR A 125 0.98 3.29 -14.73
CA THR A 125 0.15 4.43 -14.29
C THR A 125 0.91 5.34 -13.33
N ILE A 126 1.57 4.77 -12.30
CA ILE A 126 2.31 5.59 -11.34
C ILE A 126 3.47 6.33 -12.01
N MET A 127 4.20 5.66 -12.91
CA MET A 127 5.31 6.28 -13.65
C MET A 127 4.83 7.44 -14.51
N VAL A 128 3.70 7.29 -15.20
CA VAL A 128 3.11 8.36 -16.02
C VAL A 128 2.66 9.53 -15.13
N GLN A 129 1.95 9.26 -14.04
CA GLN A 129 1.46 10.32 -13.14
C GLN A 129 2.60 11.12 -12.53
N LEU A 130 3.71 10.47 -12.18
CA LEU A 130 4.88 11.13 -11.61
C LEU A 130 5.79 11.80 -12.66
N GLY A 131 5.51 11.57 -13.95
CA GLY A 131 6.28 12.21 -15.02
C GLY A 131 7.56 11.49 -15.41
N HIS A 132 7.73 10.23 -14.99
CA HIS A 132 8.90 9.41 -15.34
C HIS A 132 8.71 8.61 -16.63
N MET A 133 7.51 8.55 -17.16
CA MET A 133 7.17 7.79 -18.36
C MET A 133 6.08 8.50 -19.13
N GLU A 134 6.13 8.38 -20.46
CA GLU A 134 5.07 8.88 -21.33
C GLU A 134 3.88 7.92 -21.28
N PRO A 135 2.63 8.43 -21.44
CA PRO A 135 1.47 7.55 -21.54
C PRO A 135 1.63 6.57 -22.71
N PRO A 136 1.18 5.30 -22.55
CA PRO A 136 1.19 4.38 -23.66
C PRO A 136 0.23 4.86 -24.75
N PRO A 137 0.48 4.51 -26.03
CA PRO A 137 -0.45 4.87 -27.10
C PRO A 137 -1.81 4.23 -26.86
N THR A 138 -2.86 5.00 -27.09
CA THR A 138 -4.23 4.47 -27.04
C THR A 138 -4.51 3.64 -28.28
N ALA A 139 -5.18 2.51 -28.08
CA ALA A 139 -5.56 1.63 -29.18
C ALA A 139 -6.72 2.22 -30.02
#